data_f74aee40cc589ab14472a28ab839a308
#
_entry.id   f74aee40cc589ab14472a28ab839a308
#
_cell.length_a   1.000
_cell.length_b   1.000
_cell.length_c   1.000
_cell.angle_alpha   90.00
_cell.angle_beta   90.00
_cell.angle_gamma   90.00
#
_symmetry.space_group_name_H-M   'P 1'
#
loop_
_entity.id
_entity.type
_entity.pdbx_description
1 polymer ?
#
loop_
_entity_poly.entity_id
_entity_poly.type
_entity_poly.pdbx_seq_one_letter_code
_entity_poly.pdbx_strand_id
1 'polypeptide(L)'
;GLSVYKESCTLFKGKRYALIVDESMMIGSEKMLLTLAVAADNIGMAITEKNITIVDISIAKSWNGKSIQGVLEKVADKIGHKPEYVISDNGSCICKAIRDAGYKHHHDISHTLGMFLERVYKNDTDFQELSSNVQIARLKYNMQDVAYVQPPSQRSIARFMNMSKWIDWISRMQYVYHTLQKDIKSIYAFIPQNASLVDELAETMDCITKIEKDIKNNGWSQDSVARCKKLVTESLILRHERQRKVGSYILGYLERELSLLNEGDVHNASSDPIESTFGVTK
;
A
#
# COMPACT_ATOMS: atom_id res chain seq x y z
N GLY A 1 -1.57 8.38 30.57
CA GLY A 1 -1.74 8.56 29.09
C GLY A 1 -1.03 9.80 28.54
N LEU A 2 -1.42 11.01 28.95
CA LEU A 2 -0.90 12.27 28.36
C LEU A 2 0.59 12.58 28.69
N SER A 3 1.15 12.07 29.76
CA SER A 3 2.57 12.27 30.12
C SER A 3 3.51 11.47 29.20
N VAL A 4 3.12 10.27 28.81
CA VAL A 4 3.93 9.38 27.96
C VAL A 4 4.20 10.00 26.59
N TYR A 5 3.20 10.66 25.98
CA TYR A 5 3.36 11.30 24.66
C TYR A 5 4.24 12.56 24.68
N LYS A 6 4.33 13.26 25.81
CA LYS A 6 5.26 14.38 25.94
C LYS A 6 6.72 13.91 25.94
N GLU A 7 7.00 12.78 26.59
CA GLU A 7 8.33 12.17 26.62
C GLU A 7 8.71 11.59 25.24
N SER A 8 7.74 11.00 24.52
CA SER A 8 7.94 10.43 23.17
C SER A 8 8.48 11.45 22.17
N CYS A 9 7.96 12.69 22.18
CA CYS A 9 8.45 13.75 21.29
C CYS A 9 9.91 14.14 21.60
N THR A 10 10.36 14.02 22.85
CA THR A 10 11.75 14.39 23.23
C THR A 10 12.80 13.46 22.62
N LEU A 11 12.43 12.23 22.25
CA LEU A 11 13.32 11.25 21.62
C LEU A 11 13.88 11.73 20.27
N PHE A 12 13.15 12.61 19.59
CA PHE A 12 13.49 13.14 18.26
C PHE A 12 14.08 14.56 18.31
N LYS A 13 14.18 15.17 19.49
CA LYS A 13 14.75 16.51 19.62
C LYS A 13 16.18 16.56 19.09
N GLY A 14 16.43 17.43 18.11
CA GLY A 14 17.74 17.56 17.45
C GLY A 14 18.14 16.40 16.54
N LYS A 15 17.23 15.46 16.23
CA LYS A 15 17.48 14.35 15.31
C LYS A 15 16.63 14.50 14.05
N ARG A 16 17.14 14.06 12.92
CA ARG A 16 16.36 13.96 11.67
C ARG A 16 15.26 12.91 11.82
N TYR A 17 14.03 13.29 11.57
CA TYR A 17 12.88 12.42 11.70
C TYR A 17 11.87 12.62 10.58
N ALA A 18 11.05 11.59 10.34
CA ALA A 18 9.89 11.63 9.49
C ALA A 18 8.62 11.35 10.29
N LEU A 19 7.49 11.80 9.81
CA LEU A 19 6.18 11.46 10.34
C LEU A 19 5.48 10.45 9.45
N ILE A 20 4.72 9.54 10.07
CA ILE A 20 3.78 8.65 9.39
C ILE A 20 2.40 8.99 9.95
N VAL A 21 1.44 9.29 9.06
CA VAL A 21 0.12 9.79 9.46
C VAL A 21 -0.97 9.01 8.74
N ASP A 22 -1.96 8.56 9.49
CA ASP A 22 -3.13 7.92 8.92
C ASP A 22 -4.40 8.28 9.72
N GLU A 23 -5.52 8.42 9.00
CA GLU A 23 -6.87 8.54 9.54
C GLU A 23 -7.49 7.15 9.57
N SER A 24 -7.55 6.56 10.75
CA SER A 24 -8.06 5.22 10.91
C SER A 24 -9.22 5.16 11.89
N MET A 25 -9.99 4.12 11.68
CA MET A 25 -11.02 3.56 12.57
C MET A 25 -11.97 4.54 13.27
N MET A 26 -13.24 4.21 13.15
CA MET A 26 -14.31 4.72 13.99
C MET A 26 -14.19 4.11 15.39
N ILE A 27 -13.99 4.93 16.40
CA ILE A 27 -14.20 4.57 17.80
C ILE A 27 -15.60 5.11 18.17
N GLY A 28 -16.60 4.28 18.07
CA GLY A 28 -17.99 4.73 18.13
C GLY A 28 -18.33 5.59 16.91
N SER A 29 -18.71 6.87 17.15
CA SER A 29 -19.00 7.86 16.09
C SER A 29 -17.81 8.77 15.75
N GLU A 30 -16.63 8.52 16.33
CA GLU A 30 -15.45 9.37 16.19
C GLU A 30 -14.35 8.67 15.38
N LYS A 31 -13.53 9.48 14.73
CA LYS A 31 -12.39 9.04 13.92
C LYS A 31 -11.09 9.38 14.61
N MET A 32 -10.15 8.45 14.62
CA MET A 32 -8.82 8.63 15.18
C MET A 32 -7.85 9.04 14.07
N LEU A 33 -7.04 10.06 14.34
CA LEU A 33 -5.84 10.41 13.59
C LEU A 33 -4.64 9.96 14.41
N LEU A 34 -3.83 9.08 13.85
CA LEU A 34 -2.60 8.59 14.46
C LEU A 34 -1.40 9.21 13.78
N THR A 35 -0.47 9.74 14.58
CA THR A 35 0.79 10.28 14.11
C THR A 35 1.95 9.54 14.78
N LEU A 36 2.77 8.89 13.98
CA LEU A 36 3.99 8.22 14.41
C LEU A 36 5.21 9.02 13.96
N ALA A 37 6.30 8.92 14.72
CA ALA A 37 7.59 9.42 14.31
C ALA A 37 8.58 8.26 14.13
N VAL A 38 9.47 8.39 13.16
CA VAL A 38 10.52 7.44 12.82
C VAL A 38 11.79 8.22 12.46
N ALA A 39 12.98 7.59 12.57
CA ALA A 39 14.19 8.17 12.02
C ALA A 39 14.01 8.45 10.52
N ALA A 40 14.47 9.61 10.03
CA ALA A 40 14.26 9.99 8.63
C ALA A 40 14.97 9.06 7.66
N ASP A 41 16.19 8.63 8.02
CA ASP A 41 17.01 7.81 7.14
C ASP A 41 16.63 6.33 7.26
N ASN A 42 16.40 5.67 6.12
CA ASN A 42 16.21 4.23 6.05
C ASN A 42 17.54 3.53 6.33
N ILE A 43 17.52 2.46 7.11
CA ILE A 43 18.69 1.72 7.57
C ILE A 43 18.93 0.40 6.82
N GLY A 44 18.39 0.26 5.60
CA GLY A 44 18.52 -0.95 4.78
C GLY A 44 17.54 -2.05 5.17
N MET A 45 16.43 -1.69 5.82
CA MET A 45 15.34 -2.61 6.16
C MET A 45 13.99 -1.88 6.20
N ALA A 46 12.92 -2.64 5.99
CA ALA A 46 11.57 -2.13 6.15
C ALA A 46 11.31 -1.66 7.58
N ILE A 47 10.57 -0.57 7.73
CA ILE A 47 10.14 -0.07 9.05
C ILE A 47 9.22 -1.10 9.71
N THR A 48 9.46 -1.34 10.98
CA THR A 48 8.65 -2.20 11.84
C THR A 48 8.13 -1.43 13.06
N GLU A 49 7.26 -2.04 13.84
CA GLU A 49 6.77 -1.47 15.11
C GLU A 49 7.89 -1.07 16.08
N LYS A 50 9.07 -1.70 15.98
CA LYS A 50 10.24 -1.41 16.84
C LYS A 50 10.93 -0.10 16.47
N ASN A 51 10.71 0.40 15.27
CA ASN A 51 11.37 1.59 14.72
C ASN A 51 10.54 2.87 14.88
N ILE A 52 9.30 2.75 15.32
CA ILE A 52 8.35 3.85 15.40
C ILE A 52 8.09 4.29 16.84
N THR A 53 7.65 5.51 16.98
CA THR A 53 7.20 6.07 18.25
C THR A 53 5.89 6.82 18.04
N ILE A 54 4.87 6.55 18.83
CA ILE A 54 3.61 7.29 18.78
C ILE A 54 3.86 8.67 19.37
N VAL A 55 3.64 9.73 18.57
CA VAL A 55 3.86 11.12 18.97
C VAL A 55 2.56 11.92 19.14
N ASP A 56 1.47 11.48 18.50
CA ASP A 56 0.14 12.02 18.74
C ASP A 56 -0.96 10.99 18.41
N ILE A 57 -2.02 11.02 19.22
CA ILE A 57 -3.30 10.37 18.95
C ILE A 57 -4.36 11.43 19.17
N SER A 58 -5.05 11.79 18.09
CA SER A 58 -6.13 12.78 18.14
C SER A 58 -7.45 12.13 17.71
N ILE A 59 -8.54 12.48 18.39
CA ILE A 59 -9.88 11.94 18.13
C ILE A 59 -10.82 13.09 17.80
N ALA A 60 -11.61 12.94 16.73
CA ALA A 60 -12.61 13.92 16.32
C ALA A 60 -13.76 13.25 15.55
N LYS A 61 -14.90 13.90 15.46
CA LYS A 61 -16.04 13.42 14.64
C LYS A 61 -15.70 13.34 13.17
N SER A 62 -14.84 14.24 12.68
CA SER A 62 -14.36 14.27 11.29
C SER A 62 -13.03 15.01 11.22
N TRP A 63 -12.23 14.68 10.22
CA TRP A 63 -10.97 15.32 9.92
C TRP A 63 -11.06 16.08 8.60
N ASN A 64 -10.45 17.25 8.55
CA ASN A 64 -10.26 18.04 7.34
C ASN A 64 -8.81 18.52 7.24
N GLY A 65 -8.40 19.03 6.08
CA GLY A 65 -7.02 19.43 5.86
C GLY A 65 -6.47 20.39 6.92
N LYS A 66 -7.27 21.39 7.36
CA LYS A 66 -6.84 22.37 8.35
C LYS A 66 -6.65 21.77 9.75
N SER A 67 -7.55 20.88 10.18
CA SER A 67 -7.44 20.22 11.49
C SER A 67 -6.26 19.26 11.54
N ILE A 68 -6.01 18.51 10.45
CA ILE A 68 -4.84 17.63 10.34
C ILE A 68 -3.54 18.45 10.31
N GLN A 69 -3.50 19.54 9.55
CA GLN A 69 -2.35 20.47 9.53
C GLN A 69 -2.01 20.95 10.94
N GLY A 70 -3.01 21.38 11.71
CA GLY A 70 -2.79 21.83 13.09
C GLY A 70 -2.21 20.74 14.00
N VAL A 71 -2.57 19.47 13.79
CA VAL A 71 -1.95 18.33 14.52
C VAL A 71 -0.49 18.16 14.13
N LEU A 72 -0.16 18.19 12.85
CA LEU A 72 1.22 18.05 12.34
C LEU A 72 2.12 19.18 12.86
N GLU A 73 1.65 20.43 12.80
CA GLU A 73 2.38 21.60 13.31
C GLU A 73 2.61 21.51 14.83
N LYS A 74 1.58 21.13 15.58
CA LYS A 74 1.69 20.91 17.04
C LYS A 74 2.71 19.82 17.40
N VAL A 75 2.80 18.74 16.60
CA VAL A 75 3.82 17.69 16.81
C VAL A 75 5.22 18.25 16.51
N ALA A 76 5.39 18.97 15.41
CA ALA A 76 6.66 19.61 15.07
C ALA A 76 7.13 20.60 16.14
N ASP A 77 6.22 21.42 16.69
CA ASP A 77 6.50 22.35 17.78
C ASP A 77 6.93 21.63 19.06
N LYS A 78 6.29 20.50 19.41
CA LYS A 78 6.67 19.70 20.58
C LYS A 78 8.05 19.05 20.41
N ILE A 79 8.42 18.63 19.21
CA ILE A 79 9.74 18.07 18.89
C ILE A 79 10.78 19.19 18.83
N GLY A 80 10.38 20.41 18.42
CA GLY A 80 11.22 21.59 18.35
C GLY A 80 11.77 21.91 16.94
N HIS A 81 11.43 21.12 15.93
CA HIS A 81 11.76 21.38 14.51
C HIS A 81 10.83 20.59 13.58
N LYS A 82 10.84 20.94 12.30
CA LYS A 82 10.02 20.30 11.27
C LYS A 82 10.52 18.90 10.92
N PRO A 83 9.62 17.96 10.53
CA PRO A 83 10.03 16.69 9.94
C PRO A 83 10.74 16.90 8.60
N GLU A 84 11.64 15.98 8.26
CA GLU A 84 12.26 15.95 6.92
C GLU A 84 11.20 15.69 5.84
N TYR A 85 10.26 14.80 6.13
CA TYR A 85 9.13 14.45 5.28
C TYR A 85 8.01 13.79 6.09
N VAL A 86 6.86 13.61 5.43
CA VAL A 86 5.70 12.89 5.96
C VAL A 86 5.34 11.77 5.01
N ILE A 87 5.02 10.59 5.54
CA ILE A 87 4.48 9.45 4.79
C ILE A 87 2.99 9.33 5.13
N SER A 88 2.15 9.18 4.13
CA SER A 88 0.73 8.84 4.32
C SER A 88 0.15 8.15 3.08
N ASP A 89 -1.07 7.66 3.22
CA ASP A 89 -1.87 7.26 2.07
C ASP A 89 -2.23 8.45 1.16
N ASN A 90 -3.01 8.18 0.11
CA ASN A 90 -3.45 9.20 -0.84
C ASN A 90 -4.76 9.92 -0.39
N GLY A 91 -5.10 9.90 0.88
CA GLY A 91 -6.28 10.58 1.42
C GLY A 91 -6.25 12.09 1.17
N SER A 92 -7.28 12.61 0.50
CA SER A 92 -7.28 14.01 0.03
C SER A 92 -7.12 15.05 1.13
N CYS A 93 -7.67 14.80 2.33
CA CYS A 93 -7.54 15.69 3.49
C CYS A 93 -6.11 15.68 4.04
N ILE A 94 -5.47 14.50 4.12
CA ILE A 94 -4.09 14.36 4.61
C ILE A 94 -3.13 14.98 3.60
N CYS A 95 -3.27 14.68 2.31
CA CYS A 95 -2.46 15.28 1.24
C CYS A 95 -2.53 16.82 1.26
N LYS A 96 -3.73 17.37 1.47
CA LYS A 96 -3.93 18.82 1.59
C LYS A 96 -3.22 19.37 2.83
N ALA A 97 -3.36 18.72 3.97
CA ALA A 97 -2.74 19.15 5.24
C ALA A 97 -1.21 19.20 5.15
N ILE A 98 -0.58 18.15 4.60
CA ILE A 98 0.88 18.06 4.47
C ILE A 98 1.39 19.15 3.52
N ARG A 99 0.71 19.38 2.39
CA ARG A 99 1.05 20.42 1.44
C ARG A 99 0.93 21.83 2.07
N ASP A 100 -0.19 22.10 2.77
CA ASP A 100 -0.46 23.40 3.38
C ASP A 100 0.50 23.68 4.55
N ALA A 101 1.01 22.64 5.24
CA ALA A 101 2.10 22.74 6.22
C ALA A 101 3.48 22.94 5.59
N GLY A 102 3.62 22.79 4.28
CA GLY A 102 4.89 22.96 3.55
C GLY A 102 5.88 21.83 3.79
N TYR A 103 5.39 20.60 4.07
CA TYR A 103 6.24 19.44 4.26
C TYR A 103 6.40 18.64 2.97
N LYS A 104 7.57 18.00 2.78
CA LYS A 104 7.75 16.97 1.75
C LYS A 104 6.81 15.80 2.05
N HIS A 105 6.16 15.26 1.02
CA HIS A 105 5.17 14.21 1.19
C HIS A 105 5.52 13.00 0.33
N HIS A 106 5.92 11.89 0.95
CA HIS A 106 6.00 10.59 0.33
C HIS A 106 4.66 9.88 0.44
N HIS A 107 4.12 9.46 -0.70
CA HIS A 107 2.93 8.62 -0.70
C HIS A 107 3.31 7.18 -0.33
N ASP A 108 2.50 6.53 0.50
CA ASP A 108 2.68 5.12 0.84
C ASP A 108 2.75 4.26 -0.43
N ILE A 109 3.79 3.42 -0.51
CA ILE A 109 4.05 2.64 -1.72
C ILE A 109 3.00 1.59 -1.99
N SER A 110 2.53 0.85 -0.97
CA SER A 110 1.55 -0.22 -1.14
C SER A 110 0.21 0.33 -1.59
N HIS A 111 -0.26 1.39 -0.94
CA HIS A 111 -1.50 2.09 -1.31
C HIS A 111 -1.43 2.67 -2.71
N THR A 112 -0.31 3.28 -3.09
CA THR A 112 -0.14 3.90 -4.40
C THR A 112 -0.09 2.87 -5.53
N LEU A 113 0.63 1.76 -5.35
CA LEU A 113 0.68 0.68 -6.33
C LEU A 113 -0.68 0.00 -6.49
N GLY A 114 -1.41 -0.24 -5.39
CA GLY A 114 -2.78 -0.74 -5.41
C GLY A 114 -3.74 0.18 -6.17
N MET A 115 -3.60 1.49 -6.00
CA MET A 115 -4.41 2.48 -6.72
C MET A 115 -4.14 2.47 -8.24
N PHE A 116 -2.91 2.21 -8.69
CA PHE A 116 -2.61 2.10 -10.12
C PHE A 116 -3.24 0.86 -10.74
N LEU A 117 -3.24 -0.27 -10.04
CA LEU A 117 -3.98 -1.45 -10.45
C LEU A 117 -5.48 -1.16 -10.53
N GLU A 118 -6.04 -0.53 -9.51
CA GLU A 118 -7.46 -0.16 -9.50
C GLU A 118 -7.84 0.70 -10.71
N ARG A 119 -7.03 1.71 -11.05
CA ARG A 119 -7.27 2.60 -12.20
C ARG A 119 -7.33 1.86 -13.53
N VAL A 120 -6.52 0.80 -13.69
CA VAL A 120 -6.43 0.07 -14.95
C VAL A 120 -7.45 -1.06 -15.01
N TYR A 121 -7.63 -1.83 -13.94
CA TYR A 121 -8.42 -3.07 -13.98
C TYR A 121 -9.85 -2.93 -13.45
N LYS A 122 -10.16 -1.94 -12.61
CA LYS A 122 -11.50 -1.83 -11.97
C LYS A 122 -12.65 -1.81 -12.97
N ASN A 123 -12.49 -1.09 -14.08
CA ASN A 123 -13.51 -0.90 -15.11
C ASN A 123 -13.18 -1.72 -16.40
N ASP A 124 -12.19 -2.59 -16.36
CA ASP A 124 -11.86 -3.48 -17.46
C ASP A 124 -12.86 -4.63 -17.50
N THR A 125 -13.48 -4.86 -18.66
CA THR A 125 -14.56 -5.84 -18.81
C THR A 125 -14.09 -7.27 -18.57
N ASP A 126 -12.90 -7.63 -19.07
CA ASP A 126 -12.34 -8.97 -18.92
C ASP A 126 -12.02 -9.26 -17.46
N PHE A 127 -11.46 -8.27 -16.74
CA PHE A 127 -11.18 -8.37 -15.31
C PHE A 127 -12.47 -8.46 -14.49
N GLN A 128 -13.49 -7.69 -14.83
CA GLN A 128 -14.79 -7.75 -14.14
C GLN A 128 -15.46 -9.11 -14.31
N GLU A 129 -15.43 -9.66 -15.52
CA GLU A 129 -15.97 -10.99 -15.80
C GLU A 129 -15.22 -12.07 -15.03
N LEU A 130 -13.87 -12.08 -15.10
CA LEU A 130 -13.02 -13.00 -14.34
C LEU A 130 -13.29 -12.91 -12.84
N SER A 131 -13.32 -11.70 -12.29
CA SER A 131 -13.58 -11.45 -10.86
C SER A 131 -14.97 -11.92 -10.42
N SER A 132 -15.99 -11.72 -11.27
CA SER A 132 -17.36 -12.19 -11.03
C SER A 132 -17.42 -13.73 -11.01
N ASN A 133 -16.79 -14.39 -11.96
CA ASN A 133 -16.73 -15.85 -12.04
C ASN A 133 -16.04 -16.45 -10.81
N VAL A 134 -14.94 -15.86 -10.34
CA VAL A 134 -14.26 -16.26 -9.09
C VAL A 134 -15.19 -16.11 -7.88
N GLN A 135 -15.97 -15.03 -7.82
CA GLN A 135 -16.92 -14.82 -6.72
C GLN A 135 -18.05 -15.84 -6.74
N ILE A 136 -18.60 -16.16 -7.91
CA ILE A 136 -19.64 -17.18 -8.09
C ILE A 136 -19.09 -18.56 -7.66
N ALA A 137 -17.88 -18.93 -8.10
CA ALA A 137 -17.24 -20.17 -7.69
C ALA A 137 -17.03 -20.24 -6.18
N ARG A 138 -16.62 -19.15 -5.54
CA ARG A 138 -16.49 -19.08 -4.08
C ARG A 138 -17.81 -19.36 -3.36
N LEU A 139 -18.92 -18.77 -3.82
CA LEU A 139 -20.24 -18.99 -3.21
C LEU A 139 -20.69 -20.44 -3.35
N LYS A 140 -20.42 -21.11 -4.48
CA LYS A 140 -20.74 -22.52 -4.69
C LYS A 140 -20.04 -23.45 -3.70
N TYR A 141 -18.80 -23.14 -3.31
CA TYR A 141 -17.99 -23.97 -2.41
C TYR A 141 -18.08 -23.58 -0.93
N ASN A 142 -18.72 -22.48 -0.60
CA ASN A 142 -18.81 -22.02 0.80
C ASN A 142 -19.55 -22.99 1.73
N MET A 143 -20.25 -23.98 1.16
CA MET A 143 -21.07 -24.99 1.86
C MET A 143 -20.54 -26.43 1.65
N GLN A 144 -19.34 -26.62 1.08
CA GLN A 144 -18.80 -27.94 0.73
C GLN A 144 -17.42 -28.19 1.33
N ASP A 145 -17.08 -29.46 1.58
CA ASP A 145 -15.80 -29.92 2.16
C ASP A 145 -14.58 -29.84 1.19
N VAL A 146 -14.53 -28.84 0.31
CA VAL A 146 -13.49 -28.66 -0.71
C VAL A 146 -12.67 -27.38 -0.48
N ALA A 147 -12.27 -27.16 0.77
CA ALA A 147 -11.56 -25.94 1.19
C ALA A 147 -10.26 -25.65 0.40
N TYR A 148 -9.59 -26.68 -0.14
CA TYR A 148 -8.32 -26.54 -0.87
C TYR A 148 -8.46 -25.86 -2.24
N VAL A 149 -9.65 -25.84 -2.83
CA VAL A 149 -9.93 -25.16 -4.11
C VAL A 149 -10.69 -23.85 -3.93
N GLN A 150 -11.05 -23.49 -2.72
CA GLN A 150 -11.85 -22.31 -2.46
C GLN A 150 -11.04 -21.01 -2.75
N PRO A 151 -11.61 -20.07 -3.53
CA PRO A 151 -11.00 -18.77 -3.74
C PRO A 151 -10.82 -18.00 -2.43
N PRO A 152 -9.75 -17.20 -2.29
CA PRO A 152 -9.59 -16.32 -1.13
C PRO A 152 -10.71 -15.29 -1.04
N SER A 153 -10.98 -14.82 0.17
CA SER A 153 -11.99 -13.77 0.41
C SER A 153 -11.60 -12.48 -0.30
N GLN A 154 -12.55 -11.90 -1.02
CA GLN A 154 -12.38 -10.59 -1.67
C GLN A 154 -13.28 -9.57 -0.98
N ARG A 155 -12.70 -8.68 -0.17
CA ARG A 155 -13.41 -7.49 0.29
C ARG A 155 -13.22 -6.39 -0.75
N SER A 156 -14.31 -5.70 -1.13
CA SER A 156 -14.33 -4.73 -2.23
C SER A 156 -13.28 -3.61 -2.10
N ILE A 157 -13.06 -3.09 -0.89
CA ILE A 157 -12.14 -1.98 -0.61
C ILE A 157 -10.67 -2.42 -0.63
N ALA A 158 -10.37 -3.66 -0.21
CA ALA A 158 -9.00 -4.18 -0.14
C ALA A 158 -8.60 -5.00 -1.39
N ARG A 159 -9.44 -5.05 -2.41
CA ARG A 159 -9.27 -5.97 -3.55
C ARG A 159 -7.94 -5.79 -4.25
N PHE A 160 -7.55 -4.57 -4.57
CA PHE A 160 -6.34 -4.29 -5.32
C PHE A 160 -5.08 -4.35 -4.46
N MET A 161 -5.11 -4.00 -3.19
CA MET A 161 -4.00 -4.15 -2.25
C MET A 161 -3.74 -5.62 -1.89
N ASN A 162 -4.78 -6.47 -1.86
CA ASN A 162 -4.67 -7.91 -1.56
C ASN A 162 -4.71 -8.78 -2.81
N MET A 163 -4.47 -8.20 -3.98
CA MET A 163 -4.60 -8.89 -5.26
C MET A 163 -3.57 -10.02 -5.43
N SER A 164 -2.40 -9.93 -4.81
CA SER A 164 -1.37 -10.97 -4.84
C SER A 164 -1.93 -12.33 -4.40
N LYS A 165 -2.63 -12.41 -3.27
CA LYS A 165 -3.22 -13.68 -2.79
C LYS A 165 -4.23 -14.27 -3.75
N TRP A 166 -5.00 -13.41 -4.41
CA TRP A 166 -6.00 -13.82 -5.39
C TRP A 166 -5.33 -14.29 -6.68
N ILE A 167 -4.31 -13.59 -7.16
CA ILE A 167 -3.54 -13.97 -8.33
C ILE A 167 -2.75 -15.27 -8.09
N ASP A 168 -2.10 -15.41 -6.94
CA ASP A 168 -1.41 -16.65 -6.54
C ASP A 168 -2.36 -17.84 -6.52
N TRP A 169 -3.59 -17.64 -6.03
CA TRP A 169 -4.60 -18.68 -6.02
C TRP A 169 -5.02 -19.07 -7.45
N ILE A 170 -5.38 -18.09 -8.30
CA ILE A 170 -5.89 -18.38 -9.65
C ILE A 170 -4.80 -18.97 -10.56
N SER A 171 -3.55 -18.52 -10.42
CA SER A 171 -2.40 -19.08 -11.15
C SER A 171 -2.15 -20.54 -10.74
N ARG A 172 -2.25 -20.86 -9.45
CA ARG A 172 -2.17 -22.26 -8.98
C ARG A 172 -3.33 -23.09 -9.52
N MET A 173 -4.54 -22.56 -9.51
CA MET A 173 -5.71 -23.25 -10.08
C MET A 173 -5.57 -23.48 -11.57
N GLN A 174 -5.03 -22.53 -12.32
CA GLN A 174 -4.70 -22.69 -13.75
C GLN A 174 -3.70 -23.84 -13.95
N TYR A 175 -2.64 -23.90 -13.16
CA TYR A 175 -1.62 -24.96 -13.24
C TYR A 175 -2.19 -26.35 -12.96
N VAL A 176 -3.01 -26.50 -11.92
CA VAL A 176 -3.57 -27.79 -11.50
C VAL A 176 -4.90 -28.15 -12.19
N TYR A 177 -5.47 -27.28 -13.02
CA TYR A 177 -6.79 -27.42 -13.60
C TYR A 177 -7.01 -28.79 -14.27
N HIS A 178 -6.02 -29.30 -14.99
CA HIS A 178 -6.09 -30.57 -15.69
C HIS A 178 -6.23 -31.79 -14.77
N THR A 179 -5.79 -31.69 -13.51
CA THR A 179 -5.85 -32.77 -12.50
C THR A 179 -7.14 -32.76 -11.68
N LEU A 180 -7.94 -31.69 -11.76
CA LEU A 180 -9.17 -31.55 -10.97
C LEU A 180 -10.24 -32.58 -11.36
N GLN A 181 -11.11 -32.93 -10.44
CA GLN A 181 -12.29 -33.77 -10.68
C GLN A 181 -13.27 -33.08 -11.64
N LYS A 182 -14.08 -33.84 -12.35
CA LYS A 182 -14.93 -33.34 -13.44
C LYS A 182 -15.96 -32.29 -12.98
N ASP A 183 -16.56 -32.46 -11.83
CA ASP A 183 -17.48 -31.53 -11.21
C ASP A 183 -16.80 -30.20 -10.84
N ILE A 184 -15.60 -30.26 -10.23
CA ILE A 184 -14.78 -29.11 -9.89
C ILE A 184 -14.32 -28.38 -11.17
N LYS A 185 -13.86 -29.13 -12.19
CA LYS A 185 -13.50 -28.55 -13.49
C LYS A 185 -14.64 -27.73 -14.10
N SER A 186 -15.87 -28.22 -14.00
CA SER A 186 -17.04 -27.53 -14.56
C SER A 186 -17.27 -26.15 -13.93
N ILE A 187 -16.96 -25.99 -12.64
CA ILE A 187 -17.12 -24.73 -11.90
C ILE A 187 -15.99 -23.74 -12.25
N TYR A 188 -14.78 -24.25 -12.46
CA TYR A 188 -13.60 -23.44 -12.78
C TYR A 188 -13.25 -23.38 -14.28
N ALA A 189 -14.20 -23.73 -15.15
CA ALA A 189 -13.99 -23.73 -16.60
C ALA A 189 -13.59 -22.35 -17.17
N PHE A 190 -13.95 -21.28 -16.47
CA PHE A 190 -13.55 -19.92 -16.84
C PHE A 190 -12.04 -19.65 -16.68
N ILE A 191 -11.29 -20.41 -15.84
CA ILE A 191 -9.86 -20.18 -15.63
C ILE A 191 -9.05 -20.38 -16.92
N PRO A 192 -9.08 -21.55 -17.59
CA PRO A 192 -8.37 -21.73 -18.84
C PRO A 192 -8.88 -20.82 -19.96
N GLN A 193 -10.13 -20.38 -19.94
CA GLN A 193 -10.67 -19.42 -20.89
C GLN A 193 -10.06 -18.01 -20.74
N ASN A 194 -9.61 -17.67 -19.54
CA ASN A 194 -8.97 -16.39 -19.20
C ASN A 194 -7.46 -16.52 -18.95
N ALA A 195 -6.80 -17.59 -19.47
CA ALA A 195 -5.40 -17.88 -19.18
C ALA A 195 -4.48 -16.69 -19.48
N SER A 196 -4.66 -16.03 -20.62
CA SER A 196 -3.86 -14.86 -21.01
C SER A 196 -3.99 -13.69 -20.00
N LEU A 197 -5.19 -13.43 -19.50
CA LEU A 197 -5.40 -12.38 -18.48
C LEU A 197 -4.80 -12.79 -17.13
N VAL A 198 -4.89 -14.06 -16.76
CA VAL A 198 -4.29 -14.58 -15.52
C VAL A 198 -2.77 -14.44 -15.56
N ASP A 199 -2.13 -14.80 -16.69
CA ASP A 199 -0.68 -14.67 -16.88
C ASP A 199 -0.26 -13.19 -16.87
N GLU A 200 -1.01 -12.30 -17.56
CA GLU A 200 -0.78 -10.85 -17.54
C GLU A 200 -0.82 -10.29 -16.11
N LEU A 201 -1.83 -10.68 -15.33
CA LEU A 201 -1.99 -10.23 -13.94
C LEU A 201 -0.87 -10.80 -13.04
N ALA A 202 -0.46 -12.05 -13.25
CA ALA A 202 0.62 -12.67 -12.50
C ALA A 202 1.96 -11.94 -12.73
N GLU A 203 2.31 -11.65 -13.98
CA GLU A 203 3.52 -10.87 -14.33
C GLU A 203 3.46 -9.45 -13.74
N THR A 204 2.30 -8.81 -13.82
CA THR A 204 2.11 -7.46 -13.27
C THR A 204 2.32 -7.45 -11.75
N MET A 205 1.73 -8.43 -11.06
CA MET A 205 1.86 -8.54 -9.59
C MET A 205 3.27 -8.92 -9.15
N ASP A 206 3.98 -9.76 -9.90
CA ASP A 206 5.39 -10.09 -9.63
C ASP A 206 6.26 -8.83 -9.69
N CYS A 207 6.08 -8.01 -10.73
CA CYS A 207 6.78 -6.72 -10.86
C CYS A 207 6.47 -5.79 -9.69
N ILE A 208 5.20 -5.60 -9.35
CA ILE A 208 4.75 -4.74 -8.24
C ILE A 208 5.33 -5.21 -6.91
N THR A 209 5.26 -6.51 -6.63
CA THR A 209 5.79 -7.09 -5.39
C THR A 209 7.29 -6.88 -5.25
N LYS A 210 8.04 -7.01 -6.35
CA LYS A 210 9.49 -6.75 -6.36
C LYS A 210 9.81 -5.28 -6.10
N ILE A 211 9.07 -4.35 -6.72
CA ILE A 211 9.23 -2.91 -6.48
C ILE A 211 8.93 -2.57 -5.02
N GLU A 212 7.79 -3.02 -4.52
CA GLU A 212 7.37 -2.79 -3.14
C GLU A 212 8.41 -3.29 -2.15
N LYS A 213 8.91 -4.51 -2.36
CA LYS A 213 9.95 -5.12 -1.52
C LYS A 213 11.28 -4.35 -1.58
N ASP A 214 11.73 -3.95 -2.78
CA ASP A 214 12.99 -3.19 -2.92
C ASP A 214 12.88 -1.85 -2.20
N ILE A 215 11.83 -1.09 -2.45
CA ILE A 215 11.65 0.24 -1.86
C ILE A 215 11.39 0.19 -0.36
N LYS A 216 10.61 -0.78 0.15
CA LYS A 216 10.41 -0.94 1.60
C LYS A 216 11.71 -1.26 2.34
N ASN A 217 12.55 -2.10 1.76
CA ASN A 217 13.82 -2.50 2.39
C ASN A 217 14.93 -1.46 2.23
N ASN A 218 15.10 -0.90 1.03
CA ASN A 218 16.22 -0.03 0.69
C ASN A 218 15.87 1.47 0.72
N GLY A 219 14.62 1.81 1.01
CA GLY A 219 14.13 3.20 1.03
C GLY A 219 14.05 3.83 -0.36
N TRP A 220 13.51 5.05 -0.40
CA TRP A 220 13.58 5.93 -1.55
C TRP A 220 15.02 6.50 -1.67
N SER A 221 15.73 6.11 -2.70
CA SER A 221 17.06 6.60 -3.06
C SER A 221 17.22 6.64 -4.59
N GLN A 222 18.26 7.31 -5.08
CA GLN A 222 18.55 7.31 -6.52
C GLN A 222 18.73 5.88 -7.05
N ASP A 223 19.45 5.03 -6.30
CA ASP A 223 19.75 3.66 -6.72
C ASP A 223 18.51 2.77 -6.71
N SER A 224 17.69 2.82 -5.67
CA SER A 224 16.47 2.01 -5.59
C SER A 224 15.47 2.40 -6.68
N VAL A 225 15.30 3.71 -6.92
CA VAL A 225 14.45 4.21 -8.00
C VAL A 225 14.98 3.80 -9.37
N ALA A 226 16.29 3.85 -9.60
CA ALA A 226 16.88 3.40 -10.88
C ALA A 226 16.64 1.92 -11.14
N ARG A 227 16.84 1.05 -10.12
CA ARG A 227 16.52 -0.40 -10.22
C ARG A 227 15.04 -0.64 -10.53
N CYS A 228 14.15 0.05 -9.82
CA CYS A 228 12.71 -0.08 -10.03
C CYS A 228 12.29 0.40 -11.43
N LYS A 229 12.82 1.52 -11.94
CA LYS A 229 12.56 2.00 -13.30
C LYS A 229 12.98 0.97 -14.36
N LYS A 230 14.15 0.37 -14.21
CA LYS A 230 14.62 -0.70 -15.08
C LYS A 230 13.66 -1.88 -15.08
N LEU A 231 13.28 -2.36 -13.88
CA LEU A 231 12.35 -3.48 -13.72
C LEU A 231 10.99 -3.20 -14.39
N VAL A 232 10.42 -2.02 -14.17
CA VAL A 232 9.13 -1.61 -14.79
C VAL A 232 9.23 -1.60 -16.32
N THR A 233 10.32 -1.05 -16.86
CA THR A 233 10.53 -0.96 -18.29
C THR A 233 10.59 -2.35 -18.92
N GLU A 234 11.35 -3.27 -18.33
CA GLU A 234 11.53 -4.62 -18.84
C GLU A 234 10.28 -5.50 -18.66
N SER A 235 9.56 -5.34 -17.54
CA SER A 235 8.46 -6.24 -17.17
C SER A 235 7.09 -5.74 -17.61
N LEU A 236 6.85 -4.43 -17.75
CA LEU A 236 5.52 -3.88 -17.99
C LEU A 236 5.42 -3.03 -19.26
N ILE A 237 6.39 -2.15 -19.53
CA ILE A 237 6.30 -1.18 -20.64
C ILE A 237 6.32 -1.87 -22.00
N LEU A 238 7.08 -2.95 -22.12
CA LEU A 238 7.24 -3.71 -23.37
C LEU A 238 6.19 -4.82 -23.56
N ARG A 239 5.11 -4.80 -22.77
CA ARG A 239 4.08 -5.84 -22.71
C ARG A 239 2.73 -5.36 -23.25
N HIS A 240 1.63 -5.98 -22.79
CA HIS A 240 0.26 -5.63 -23.15
C HIS A 240 -0.15 -4.22 -22.75
N GLU A 241 -1.23 -3.71 -23.32
CA GLU A 241 -1.68 -2.34 -23.10
C GLU A 241 -1.96 -2.04 -21.63
N ARG A 242 -2.63 -2.95 -20.89
CA ARG A 242 -2.94 -2.77 -19.47
C ARG A 242 -1.65 -2.72 -18.63
N GLN A 243 -0.71 -3.62 -18.87
CA GLN A 243 0.60 -3.64 -18.21
C GLN A 243 1.37 -2.34 -18.47
N ARG A 244 1.39 -1.87 -19.71
CA ARG A 244 2.03 -0.61 -20.09
C ARG A 244 1.41 0.58 -19.40
N LYS A 245 0.07 0.63 -19.24
CA LYS A 245 -0.61 1.68 -18.47
C LYS A 245 -0.19 1.66 -17.01
N VAL A 246 -0.20 0.49 -16.35
CA VAL A 246 0.29 0.34 -14.97
C VAL A 246 1.74 0.79 -14.87
N GLY A 247 2.61 0.31 -15.76
CA GLY A 247 4.03 0.69 -15.80
C GLY A 247 4.25 2.20 -15.95
N SER A 248 3.46 2.87 -16.81
CA SER A 248 3.54 4.31 -16.98
C SER A 248 3.16 5.09 -15.70
N TYR A 249 2.13 4.64 -14.98
CA TYR A 249 1.78 5.24 -13.68
C TYR A 249 2.90 5.03 -12.65
N ILE A 250 3.49 3.83 -12.60
CA ILE A 250 4.59 3.53 -11.69
C ILE A 250 5.81 4.40 -12.03
N LEU A 251 6.20 4.54 -13.29
CA LEU A 251 7.32 5.38 -13.70
C LEU A 251 7.12 6.84 -13.29
N GLY A 252 5.93 7.40 -13.52
CA GLY A 252 5.60 8.76 -13.07
C GLY A 252 5.66 8.92 -11.54
N TYR A 253 5.23 7.91 -10.82
CA TYR A 253 5.33 7.90 -9.35
C TYR A 253 6.79 7.85 -8.88
N LEU A 254 7.60 6.95 -9.43
CA LEU A 254 9.03 6.86 -9.11
C LEU A 254 9.78 8.17 -9.39
N GLU A 255 9.45 8.88 -10.46
CA GLU A 255 10.03 10.19 -10.78
C GLU A 255 9.60 11.26 -9.78
N ARG A 256 8.34 11.28 -9.40
CA ARG A 256 7.84 12.19 -8.38
C ARG A 256 8.54 11.95 -7.03
N GLU A 257 8.63 10.72 -6.57
CA GLU A 257 9.29 10.40 -5.30
C GLU A 257 10.77 10.76 -5.33
N LEU A 258 11.45 10.49 -6.45
CA LEU A 258 12.85 10.88 -6.64
C LEU A 258 13.05 12.41 -6.54
N SER A 259 12.09 13.20 -7.05
CA SER A 259 12.19 14.67 -7.01
C SER A 259 12.12 15.27 -5.59
N LEU A 260 11.71 14.49 -4.60
CA LEU A 260 11.65 14.92 -3.19
C LEU A 260 12.98 14.69 -2.45
N LEU A 261 13.91 13.93 -3.04
CA LEU A 261 15.18 13.57 -2.42
C LEU A 261 16.26 14.63 -2.72
N ASN A 262 17.11 14.90 -1.73
CA ASN A 262 18.38 15.54 -1.96
C ASN A 262 19.44 14.48 -2.31
N GLU A 263 20.62 14.92 -2.70
CA GLU A 263 21.76 14.02 -2.94
C GLU A 263 22.13 13.26 -1.66
N GLY A 264 22.18 11.94 -1.74
CA GLY A 264 22.50 11.05 -0.62
C GLY A 264 21.35 10.74 0.34
N ASP A 265 20.17 11.31 0.15
CA ASP A 265 18.99 10.95 0.96
C ASP A 265 18.55 9.51 0.70
N VAL A 266 18.17 8.80 1.79
CA VAL A 266 17.54 7.49 1.74
C VAL A 266 16.31 7.51 2.66
N HIS A 267 15.14 7.81 2.09
CA HIS A 267 13.91 7.98 2.87
C HIS A 267 13.10 6.69 3.00
N ASN A 268 12.37 6.55 4.11
CA ASN A 268 11.41 5.47 4.28
C ASN A 268 10.19 5.65 3.35
N ALA A 269 9.47 4.55 3.06
CA ALA A 269 8.46 4.53 2.00
C ALA A 269 7.09 3.96 2.39
N SER A 270 6.93 3.44 3.63
CA SER A 270 5.74 2.69 4.00
C SER A 270 5.10 3.20 5.28
N SER A 271 3.78 3.16 5.30
CA SER A 271 2.93 3.37 6.47
C SER A 271 2.49 2.06 7.15
N ASP A 272 2.98 0.89 6.72
CA ASP A 272 2.63 -0.43 7.30
C ASP A 272 2.64 -0.48 8.83
N PRO A 273 3.58 0.18 9.55
CA PRO A 273 3.57 0.18 11.02
C PRO A 273 2.31 0.79 11.63
N ILE A 274 1.63 1.70 10.94
CA ILE A 274 0.34 2.24 11.41
C ILE A 274 -0.73 1.14 11.40
N GLU A 275 -0.82 0.37 10.30
CA GLU A 275 -1.81 -0.71 10.19
C GLU A 275 -1.63 -1.77 11.26
N SER A 276 -0.37 -2.15 11.56
CA SER A 276 -0.07 -3.10 12.63
C SER A 276 -0.38 -2.53 14.01
N THR A 277 -0.12 -1.26 14.25
CA THR A 277 -0.47 -0.57 15.51
C THR A 277 -1.99 -0.57 15.73
N PHE A 278 -2.79 -0.36 14.70
CA PHE A 278 -4.25 -0.49 14.79
C PHE A 278 -4.72 -1.94 14.98
N GLY A 279 -4.00 -2.93 14.46
CA GLY A 279 -4.30 -4.36 14.63
C GLY A 279 -4.15 -4.83 16.07
N VAL A 280 -3.25 -4.25 16.84
CA VAL A 280 -3.00 -4.56 18.26
C VAL A 280 -4.03 -3.91 19.19
N THR A 281 -4.69 -2.85 18.76
CA THR A 281 -5.71 -2.13 19.54
C THR A 281 -7.15 -2.66 19.35
N LYS A 282 -7.32 -3.75 18.61
CA LYS A 282 -8.55 -4.53 18.48
C LYS A 282 -8.55 -5.72 19.43
#